data_aaa60e44ee272e8f4df5a217d9964897
#
_entry.id   aaa60e44ee272e8f4df5a217d9964897
#
_cell.length_a   1.000
_cell.length_b   1.000
_cell.length_c   1.000
_cell.angle_alpha   90.00
_cell.angle_beta   90.00
_cell.angle_gamma   90.00
#
_symmetry.space_group_name_H-M   'P 1'
#
loop_
_entity.id
_entity.type
_entity.pdbx_description
1 polymer ?
#
loop_
_entity_poly.entity_id
_entity_poly.type
_entity_poly.pdbx_seq_one_letter_code
_entity_poly.pdbx_strand_id
1 'polypeptide(L)'
;VNPYGNSPLTALVMFETDNYSEVSIKILSKDGNSDINYTFSKNKYHLIPIYGLYADYDNTVILSSEDKSKTINIKTSSLPENFTYVDNMTYDNFIFYNSNYPYAIDSNGEVRWYLNSNYYGNISMTNESSIVIGSDRYNENGNVISLYQMNLLGKVYNEYIVNNYYGVNTVYGGIVSVLSNDVISIDLQTGNTIKKYFKKDDYDYIDNVDGNIILRKNNGFYKVVDNNKLEDTIYEYKEKVISFYNNTSNYSIAPSVRYGRLDETTESKKKI
;
A
#
# COMPACT_ATOMS: atom_id res chain seq x y z
N VAL A 1 16.15 2.75 -11.70
CA VAL A 1 15.90 2.43 -10.29
C VAL A 1 15.30 3.64 -9.63
N ASN A 2 14.32 3.42 -8.72
CA ASN A 2 13.68 4.49 -7.95
C ASN A 2 13.23 5.69 -8.82
N PRO A 3 12.37 5.46 -9.82
CA PRO A 3 12.14 6.44 -10.89
C PRO A 3 11.53 7.77 -10.40
N TYR A 4 10.89 7.77 -9.24
CA TYR A 4 10.24 8.94 -8.65
C TYR A 4 10.83 9.37 -7.30
N GLY A 5 11.95 8.75 -6.87
CA GLY A 5 12.65 9.11 -5.63
C GLY A 5 12.04 8.54 -4.34
N ASN A 6 10.85 7.98 -4.39
CA ASN A 6 10.08 7.60 -3.20
C ASN A 6 10.09 6.10 -2.88
N SER A 7 10.44 5.23 -3.84
CA SER A 7 10.36 3.78 -3.68
C SER A 7 11.65 3.09 -4.17
N PRO A 8 12.69 3.02 -3.33
CA PRO A 8 14.05 2.60 -3.73
C PRO A 8 14.17 1.17 -4.26
N LEU A 9 13.31 0.25 -3.82
CA LEU A 9 13.33 -1.15 -4.27
C LEU A 9 12.44 -1.39 -5.49
N THR A 10 12.33 -0.37 -6.35
CA THR A 10 11.59 -0.44 -7.60
C THR A 10 12.40 0.10 -8.78
N ALA A 11 12.01 -0.29 -9.98
CA ALA A 11 12.57 0.27 -11.20
C ALA A 11 11.48 0.41 -12.29
N LEU A 12 11.79 1.18 -13.32
CA LEU A 12 10.97 1.30 -14.52
C LEU A 12 11.84 0.98 -15.74
N VAL A 13 11.43 0.01 -16.53
CA VAL A 13 12.07 -0.35 -17.80
C VAL A 13 11.18 0.15 -18.93
N MET A 14 11.78 0.85 -19.87
CA MET A 14 11.07 1.41 -21.04
C MET A 14 11.75 0.92 -22.31
N PHE A 15 10.97 0.40 -23.24
CA PHE A 15 11.45 -0.03 -24.55
C PHE A 15 10.31 -0.15 -25.58
N GLU A 16 10.68 -0.33 -26.82
CA GLU A 16 9.76 -0.56 -27.94
C GLU A 16 10.04 -1.94 -28.55
N THR A 17 8.98 -2.64 -28.98
CA THR A 17 9.03 -3.85 -29.78
C THR A 17 8.60 -3.56 -31.21
N ASP A 18 9.10 -4.33 -32.18
CA ASP A 18 8.76 -4.16 -33.60
C ASP A 18 7.24 -4.33 -33.84
N ASN A 19 6.65 -5.28 -33.12
CA ASN A 19 5.23 -5.63 -33.19
C ASN A 19 4.55 -5.45 -31.83
N TYR A 20 3.21 -5.48 -31.83
CA TYR A 20 2.43 -5.59 -30.60
C TYR A 20 2.67 -6.94 -29.94
N SER A 21 3.39 -6.96 -28.86
CA SER A 21 3.82 -8.16 -28.15
C SER A 21 3.48 -8.13 -26.68
N GLU A 22 3.21 -9.29 -26.10
CA GLU A 22 3.20 -9.45 -24.64
C GLU A 22 4.63 -9.44 -24.12
N VAL A 23 4.81 -8.88 -22.93
CA VAL A 23 6.09 -8.90 -22.23
C VAL A 23 5.90 -9.54 -20.87
N SER A 24 6.66 -10.57 -20.60
CA SER A 24 6.74 -11.20 -19.29
C SER A 24 8.00 -10.74 -18.57
N ILE A 25 7.88 -10.56 -17.26
CA ILE A 25 9.01 -10.35 -16.36
C ILE A 25 9.14 -11.52 -15.41
N LYS A 26 10.39 -11.81 -15.04
CA LYS A 26 10.74 -12.70 -13.96
C LYS A 26 11.83 -12.05 -13.12
N ILE A 27 11.54 -11.80 -11.85
CA ILE A 27 12.49 -11.26 -10.87
C ILE A 27 12.96 -12.45 -10.04
N LEU A 28 14.24 -12.78 -10.13
CA LEU A 28 14.78 -13.93 -9.44
C LEU A 28 14.89 -13.68 -7.95
N SER A 29 14.47 -14.67 -7.17
CA SER A 29 14.64 -14.67 -5.73
C SER A 29 16.02 -15.15 -5.32
N LYS A 30 16.46 -14.82 -4.10
CA LYS A 30 17.71 -15.28 -3.50
C LYS A 30 17.69 -16.80 -3.23
N ASP A 31 16.52 -17.33 -2.92
CA ASP A 31 16.29 -18.73 -2.53
C ASP A 31 15.90 -19.63 -3.71
N GLY A 32 15.64 -19.06 -4.88
CA GLY A 32 15.18 -19.78 -6.07
C GLY A 32 13.71 -20.23 -6.03
N ASN A 33 12.97 -19.94 -4.96
CA ASN A 33 11.60 -20.42 -4.76
C ASN A 33 10.54 -19.32 -4.77
N SER A 34 10.96 -18.08 -4.52
CA SER A 34 10.06 -16.91 -4.35
C SER A 34 10.17 -15.93 -5.52
N ASP A 35 10.38 -16.44 -6.75
CA ASP A 35 10.48 -15.61 -7.93
C ASP A 35 9.17 -14.87 -8.20
N ILE A 36 9.27 -13.58 -8.55
CA ILE A 36 8.11 -12.78 -8.94
C ILE A 36 7.97 -12.86 -10.46
N ASN A 37 6.81 -13.32 -10.94
CA ASN A 37 6.50 -13.44 -12.35
C ASN A 37 5.25 -12.64 -12.69
N TYR A 38 5.26 -11.95 -13.84
CA TYR A 38 4.09 -11.26 -14.34
C TYR A 38 4.17 -11.08 -15.87
N THR A 39 3.01 -11.11 -16.53
CA THR A 39 2.89 -10.87 -17.98
C THR A 39 2.02 -9.66 -18.23
N PHE A 40 2.56 -8.68 -18.94
CA PHE A 40 1.87 -7.48 -19.36
C PHE A 40 1.15 -7.71 -20.68
N SER A 41 0.00 -7.07 -20.83
CA SER A 41 -0.79 -7.13 -22.05
C SER A 41 -0.01 -6.62 -23.27
N LYS A 42 -0.42 -7.08 -24.46
CA LYS A 42 0.17 -6.68 -25.73
C LYS A 42 0.22 -5.17 -25.90
N ASN A 43 1.41 -4.68 -26.19
CA ASN A 43 1.65 -3.30 -26.56
C ASN A 43 2.87 -3.25 -27.51
N LYS A 44 3.12 -2.09 -28.09
CA LYS A 44 4.34 -1.80 -28.86
C LYS A 44 5.32 -0.98 -28.00
N TYR A 45 4.82 -0.06 -27.20
CA TYR A 45 5.59 0.75 -26.27
C TYR A 45 5.40 0.22 -24.86
N HIS A 46 6.45 -0.29 -24.27
CA HIS A 46 6.41 -0.95 -22.98
C HIS A 46 6.94 -0.03 -21.89
N LEU A 47 6.12 0.18 -20.87
CA LEU A 47 6.45 0.82 -19.60
C LEU A 47 6.30 -0.23 -18.52
N ILE A 48 7.38 -0.94 -18.22
CA ILE A 48 7.37 -2.12 -17.35
C ILE A 48 7.84 -1.70 -15.95
N PRO A 49 6.93 -1.59 -14.98
CA PRO A 49 7.29 -1.38 -13.59
C PRO A 49 7.90 -2.67 -13.01
N ILE A 50 8.99 -2.53 -12.30
CA ILE A 50 9.66 -3.61 -11.57
C ILE A 50 9.47 -3.35 -10.09
N TYR A 51 8.80 -4.27 -9.41
CA TYR A 51 8.52 -4.23 -7.97
C TYR A 51 9.15 -5.43 -7.28
N GLY A 52 9.44 -5.30 -6.00
CA GLY A 52 9.90 -6.41 -5.20
C GLY A 52 11.39 -6.73 -5.38
N LEU A 53 12.22 -5.73 -5.61
CA LEU A 53 13.68 -5.88 -5.57
C LEU A 53 14.16 -6.04 -4.12
N TYR A 54 15.26 -6.79 -3.92
CA TYR A 54 15.94 -6.89 -2.63
C TYR A 54 16.80 -5.64 -2.38
N ALA A 55 16.95 -5.25 -1.14
CA ALA A 55 17.87 -4.18 -0.73
C ALA A 55 19.33 -4.70 -0.71
N ASP A 56 20.29 -3.79 -0.96
CA ASP A 56 21.74 -4.07 -1.01
C ASP A 56 22.08 -5.33 -1.83
N TYR A 57 21.48 -5.43 -3.01
CA TYR A 57 21.57 -6.64 -3.82
C TYR A 57 21.67 -6.32 -5.31
N ASP A 58 22.34 -7.21 -6.05
CA ASP A 58 22.35 -7.16 -7.51
C ASP A 58 21.23 -8.05 -8.06
N ASN A 59 20.04 -7.45 -8.17
CA ASN A 59 18.83 -8.14 -8.55
C ASN A 59 18.83 -8.52 -10.02
N THR A 60 18.53 -9.77 -10.32
CA THR A 60 18.41 -10.26 -11.69
C THR A 60 16.95 -10.22 -12.14
N VAL A 61 16.70 -9.51 -13.23
CA VAL A 61 15.37 -9.41 -13.85
C VAL A 61 15.47 -9.91 -15.30
N ILE A 62 14.61 -10.84 -15.64
CA ILE A 62 14.50 -11.41 -17.00
C ILE A 62 13.24 -10.84 -17.64
N LEU A 63 13.40 -10.18 -18.78
CA LEU A 63 12.32 -9.73 -19.64
C LEU A 63 12.21 -10.67 -20.82
N SER A 64 11.03 -11.15 -21.12
CA SER A 64 10.78 -12.07 -22.23
C SER A 64 9.61 -11.60 -23.07
N SER A 65 9.76 -11.67 -24.39
CA SER A 65 8.70 -11.36 -25.36
C SER A 65 8.87 -12.25 -26.57
N GLU A 66 7.87 -13.03 -26.92
CA GLU A 66 7.95 -14.04 -27.99
C GLU A 66 9.17 -14.96 -27.78
N ASP A 67 10.06 -15.07 -28.79
CA ASP A 67 11.28 -15.88 -28.75
C ASP A 67 12.50 -15.13 -28.21
N LYS A 68 12.33 -13.87 -27.76
CA LYS A 68 13.43 -13.02 -27.28
C LYS A 68 13.38 -12.89 -25.76
N SER A 69 14.54 -12.97 -25.14
CA SER A 69 14.69 -12.66 -23.73
C SER A 69 15.90 -11.77 -23.48
N LYS A 70 15.82 -10.95 -22.46
CA LYS A 70 16.92 -10.10 -22.01
C LYS A 70 17.00 -10.11 -20.48
N THR A 71 18.17 -10.44 -19.98
CA THR A 71 18.48 -10.33 -18.56
C THR A 71 19.07 -8.95 -18.28
N ILE A 72 18.59 -8.30 -17.22
CA ILE A 72 19.14 -7.06 -16.69
C ILE A 72 19.44 -7.25 -15.21
N ASN A 73 20.55 -6.67 -14.77
CA ASN A 73 20.94 -6.64 -13.37
C ASN A 73 20.65 -5.23 -12.81
N ILE A 74 19.96 -5.20 -11.69
CA ILE A 74 19.53 -3.97 -11.03
C ILE A 74 20.12 -3.94 -9.63
N LYS A 75 21.15 -3.13 -9.45
CA LYS A 75 21.75 -2.91 -8.13
C LYS A 75 20.92 -1.91 -7.34
N THR A 76 20.56 -2.27 -6.12
CA THR A 76 19.83 -1.45 -5.16
C THR A 76 20.74 -1.04 -4.00
N SER A 77 20.39 0.07 -3.34
CA SER A 77 21.08 0.50 -2.13
C SER A 77 20.60 -0.28 -0.91
N SER A 78 21.38 -0.20 0.18
CA SER A 78 20.97 -0.68 1.51
C SER A 78 19.72 0.06 2.01
N LEU A 79 19.03 -0.58 2.97
CA LEU A 79 18.00 0.10 3.74
C LEU A 79 18.59 1.25 4.55
N PRO A 80 17.80 2.30 4.88
CA PRO A 80 18.24 3.36 5.79
C PRO A 80 18.74 2.80 7.13
N GLU A 81 19.73 3.44 7.75
CA GLU A 81 20.31 2.97 9.03
C GLU A 81 19.29 2.86 10.17
N ASN A 82 18.26 3.72 10.15
CA ASN A 82 17.18 3.73 11.13
C ASN A 82 15.95 2.94 10.69
N PHE A 83 16.07 2.10 9.65
CA PHE A 83 14.99 1.26 9.17
C PHE A 83 14.77 0.11 10.15
N THR A 84 13.56 0.02 10.66
CA THR A 84 13.12 -1.08 11.53
C THR A 84 12.03 -1.89 10.85
N TYR A 85 12.16 -3.20 10.86
CA TYR A 85 11.18 -4.10 10.25
C TYR A 85 11.06 -5.40 11.05
N VAL A 86 9.98 -6.12 10.80
CA VAL A 86 9.73 -7.45 11.39
C VAL A 86 10.27 -8.50 10.44
N ASP A 87 11.16 -9.35 10.88
CA ASP A 87 11.86 -10.36 10.09
C ASP A 87 11.30 -11.80 10.23
N ASN A 88 10.30 -11.99 11.09
CA ASN A 88 9.81 -13.32 11.48
C ASN A 88 8.32 -13.47 11.16
N MET A 89 7.98 -13.80 9.92
CA MET A 89 6.59 -14.10 9.52
C MET A 89 6.52 -15.30 8.59
N THR A 90 5.70 -16.28 8.96
CA THR A 90 5.40 -17.47 8.16
C THR A 90 4.11 -17.28 7.35
N TYR A 91 4.18 -16.47 6.29
CA TYR A 91 3.08 -16.34 5.33
C TYR A 91 3.65 -16.54 3.92
N ASP A 92 2.90 -17.19 3.06
CA ASP A 92 3.30 -17.47 1.68
C ASP A 92 3.23 -16.24 0.76
N ASN A 93 2.96 -15.03 1.30
CA ASN A 93 2.66 -13.84 0.54
C ASN A 93 3.43 -12.61 1.03
N PHE A 94 3.49 -11.55 0.22
CA PHE A 94 3.98 -10.26 0.64
C PHE A 94 3.03 -9.62 1.66
N ILE A 95 3.61 -9.05 2.69
CA ILE A 95 2.89 -8.36 3.74
C ILE A 95 3.36 -6.92 3.80
N PHE A 96 2.40 -5.99 3.71
CA PHE A 96 2.65 -4.57 3.83
C PHE A 96 2.48 -4.11 5.28
N TYR A 97 3.42 -3.33 5.76
CA TYR A 97 3.44 -2.76 7.11
C TYR A 97 3.44 -1.24 7.08
N ASN A 98 2.72 -0.66 8.02
CA ASN A 98 2.85 0.75 8.35
C ASN A 98 3.99 0.92 9.36
N SER A 99 4.88 1.83 9.06
CA SER A 99 6.05 2.17 9.87
C SER A 99 6.48 3.59 9.51
N ASN A 100 7.55 4.08 10.13
CA ASN A 100 8.21 5.32 9.71
C ASN A 100 8.61 5.29 8.23
N TYR A 101 8.97 4.10 7.76
CA TYR A 101 9.09 3.76 6.35
C TYR A 101 8.04 2.68 6.06
N PRO A 102 6.91 2.99 5.42
CA PRO A 102 5.98 1.96 4.99
C PRO A 102 6.69 0.94 4.12
N TYR A 103 6.54 -0.35 4.40
CA TYR A 103 7.31 -1.40 3.72
C TYR A 103 6.51 -2.67 3.48
N ALA A 104 7.03 -3.53 2.61
CA ALA A 104 6.54 -4.89 2.41
C ALA A 104 7.68 -5.90 2.53
N ILE A 105 7.39 -7.03 3.16
CA ILE A 105 8.29 -8.19 3.26
C ILE A 105 7.71 -9.39 2.54
N ASP A 106 8.59 -10.31 2.11
CA ASP A 106 8.20 -11.61 1.59
C ASP A 106 8.11 -12.68 2.71
N SER A 107 7.82 -13.91 2.32
CA SER A 107 7.72 -15.07 3.23
C SER A 107 9.02 -15.40 3.98
N ASN A 108 10.15 -14.92 3.50
CA ASN A 108 11.46 -15.09 4.14
C ASN A 108 11.81 -13.94 5.09
N GLY A 109 10.91 -12.95 5.25
CA GLY A 109 11.14 -11.76 6.06
C GLY A 109 12.03 -10.70 5.37
N GLU A 110 12.36 -10.88 4.10
CA GLU A 110 13.18 -9.92 3.35
C GLU A 110 12.33 -8.72 2.91
N VAL A 111 12.85 -7.50 3.09
CA VAL A 111 12.19 -6.29 2.62
C VAL A 111 12.26 -6.22 1.10
N ARG A 112 11.09 -6.19 0.46
CA ARG A 112 10.94 -6.21 -1.00
C ARG A 112 10.36 -4.92 -1.57
N TRP A 113 9.90 -4.04 -0.74
CA TRP A 113 9.38 -2.73 -1.10
C TRP A 113 9.38 -1.82 0.11
N TYR A 114 9.64 -0.53 -0.06
CA TYR A 114 9.40 0.48 0.95
C TYR A 114 9.27 1.88 0.34
N LEU A 115 8.67 2.79 1.10
CA LEU A 115 8.66 4.21 0.79
C LEU A 115 9.75 4.92 1.60
N ASN A 116 10.61 5.66 0.92
CA ASN A 116 11.75 6.38 1.52
C ASN A 116 11.34 7.78 2.01
N SER A 117 10.23 7.86 2.72
CA SER A 117 9.73 9.13 3.26
C SER A 117 8.85 8.86 4.47
N ASN A 118 8.79 9.83 5.38
CA ASN A 118 7.95 9.78 6.58
C ASN A 118 6.48 10.02 6.23
N TYR A 119 5.92 9.19 5.36
CA TYR A 119 4.50 9.19 5.11
C TYR A 119 3.74 8.70 6.34
N TYR A 120 2.62 9.33 6.62
CA TYR A 120 1.92 9.11 7.87
C TYR A 120 0.70 8.20 7.72
N GLY A 121 0.52 7.31 8.67
CA GLY A 121 -0.68 6.48 8.80
C GLY A 121 -0.69 5.22 7.95
N ASN A 122 -1.86 4.63 7.82
CA ASN A 122 -2.01 3.36 7.14
C ASN A 122 -2.09 3.48 5.62
N ILE A 123 -1.57 2.46 4.95
CA ILE A 123 -1.71 2.29 3.51
C ILE A 123 -3.10 1.73 3.22
N SER A 124 -3.82 2.34 2.30
CA SER A 124 -5.03 1.77 1.71
C SER A 124 -4.87 1.63 0.20
N MET A 125 -5.26 0.47 -0.35
CA MET A 125 -5.22 0.24 -1.79
C MET A 125 -6.48 0.73 -2.47
N THR A 126 -6.31 1.30 -3.65
CA THR A 126 -7.41 1.56 -4.59
C THR A 126 -7.61 0.36 -5.52
N ASN A 127 -8.72 0.33 -6.24
CA ASN A 127 -8.99 -0.70 -7.24
C ASN A 127 -8.04 -0.63 -8.47
N GLU A 128 -7.29 0.46 -8.61
CA GLU A 128 -6.40 0.73 -9.75
C GLU A 128 -4.91 0.52 -9.43
N SER A 129 -4.61 -0.30 -8.41
CA SER A 129 -3.22 -0.58 -8.00
C SER A 129 -2.43 0.65 -7.56
N SER A 130 -3.12 1.67 -7.12
CA SER A 130 -2.53 2.79 -6.39
C SER A 130 -2.79 2.65 -4.89
N ILE A 131 -1.97 3.32 -4.12
CA ILE A 131 -2.12 3.42 -2.67
C ILE A 131 -2.57 4.82 -2.27
N VAL A 132 -3.32 4.90 -1.18
CA VAL A 132 -3.62 6.16 -0.48
C VAL A 132 -2.96 6.10 0.89
N ILE A 133 -2.20 7.13 1.22
CA ILE A 133 -1.47 7.26 2.48
C ILE A 133 -1.42 8.74 2.89
N GLY A 134 -1.29 9.04 4.17
CA GLY A 134 -1.07 10.41 4.65
C GLY A 134 0.22 10.98 4.07
N SER A 135 0.18 12.26 3.74
CA SER A 135 1.32 12.97 3.15
C SER A 135 2.43 13.23 4.20
N ASP A 136 3.54 13.75 3.73
CA ASP A 136 4.62 14.32 4.52
C ASP A 136 4.45 15.84 4.77
N ARG A 137 3.24 16.37 4.55
CA ARG A 137 2.90 17.78 4.76
C ARG A 137 2.19 17.99 6.08
N TYR A 138 2.68 18.97 6.83
CA TYR A 138 2.22 19.25 8.19
C TYR A 138 1.78 20.71 8.31
N ASN A 139 0.78 20.97 9.17
CA ASN A 139 0.43 22.32 9.59
C ASN A 139 1.37 22.82 10.71
N GLU A 140 1.15 24.05 11.16
CA GLU A 140 1.92 24.69 12.24
C GLU A 140 1.86 23.93 13.58
N ASN A 141 0.83 23.10 13.77
CA ASN A 141 0.63 22.27 14.97
C ASN A 141 1.24 20.86 14.82
N GLY A 142 1.92 20.56 13.71
CA GLY A 142 2.53 19.26 13.45
C GLY A 142 1.54 18.18 13.01
N ASN A 143 0.31 18.53 12.63
CA ASN A 143 -0.67 17.59 12.12
C ASN A 143 -0.56 17.45 10.60
N VAL A 144 -0.67 16.23 10.09
CA VAL A 144 -0.72 15.95 8.65
C VAL A 144 -1.98 16.54 8.04
N ILE A 145 -1.85 17.23 6.92
CA ILE A 145 -2.93 18.01 6.31
C ILE A 145 -3.53 17.41 5.05
N SER A 146 -2.93 16.36 4.52
CA SER A 146 -3.40 15.78 3.25
C SER A 146 -3.11 14.28 3.14
N LEU A 147 -3.72 13.65 2.15
CA LEU A 147 -3.42 12.31 1.69
C LEU A 147 -2.83 12.37 0.29
N TYR A 148 -1.87 11.50 0.02
CA TYR A 148 -1.38 11.24 -1.33
C TYR A 148 -2.03 9.98 -1.90
N GLN A 149 -2.40 10.04 -3.17
CA GLN A 149 -2.63 8.87 -4.00
C GLN A 149 -1.42 8.66 -4.91
N MET A 150 -0.79 7.50 -4.81
CA MET A 150 0.42 7.19 -5.58
C MET A 150 0.44 5.72 -6.03
N ASN A 151 1.25 5.40 -7.03
CA ASN A 151 1.53 4.00 -7.35
C ASN A 151 2.68 3.43 -6.50
N LEU A 152 2.93 2.14 -6.61
CA LEU A 152 4.01 1.48 -5.87
C LEU A 152 5.42 1.86 -6.35
N LEU A 153 5.58 2.53 -7.51
CA LEU A 153 6.82 3.18 -7.91
C LEU A 153 7.09 4.48 -7.12
N GLY A 154 6.11 4.95 -6.34
CA GLY A 154 6.20 6.19 -5.58
C GLY A 154 5.81 7.45 -6.37
N LYS A 155 5.15 7.31 -7.54
CA LYS A 155 4.62 8.43 -8.29
C LYS A 155 3.33 8.91 -7.66
N VAL A 156 3.33 10.13 -7.13
CA VAL A 156 2.13 10.80 -6.63
C VAL A 156 1.31 11.30 -7.81
N TYR A 157 0.02 10.96 -7.82
CA TYR A 157 -0.94 11.41 -8.83
C TYR A 157 -1.81 12.53 -8.32
N ASN A 158 -2.31 12.39 -7.10
CA ASN A 158 -3.26 13.31 -6.48
C ASN A 158 -2.89 13.60 -5.03
N GLU A 159 -3.30 14.77 -4.57
CA GLU A 159 -3.27 15.16 -3.17
C GLU A 159 -4.67 15.59 -2.75
N TYR A 160 -5.14 15.06 -1.61
CA TYR A 160 -6.46 15.35 -1.04
C TYR A 160 -6.28 16.03 0.30
N ILE A 161 -6.76 17.28 0.42
CA ILE A 161 -6.66 18.05 1.66
C ILE A 161 -7.74 17.58 2.65
N VAL A 162 -7.30 17.18 3.83
CA VAL A 162 -8.18 16.61 4.88
C VAL A 162 -8.13 17.34 6.22
N ASN A 163 -7.13 18.17 6.45
CA ASN A 163 -6.85 18.88 7.71
C ASN A 163 -6.87 17.98 8.96
N ASN A 164 -5.76 17.89 9.67
CA ASN A 164 -5.62 17.06 10.88
C ASN A 164 -5.92 15.57 10.64
N TYR A 165 -5.24 14.94 9.69
CA TYR A 165 -5.36 13.50 9.47
C TYR A 165 -4.76 12.71 10.64
N TYR A 166 -5.50 11.73 11.18
CA TYR A 166 -5.12 10.95 12.37
C TYR A 166 -4.48 9.59 12.04
N GLY A 167 -3.99 9.40 10.84
CA GLY A 167 -3.27 8.19 10.46
C GLY A 167 -4.14 7.01 10.07
N VAL A 168 -5.45 7.18 9.99
CA VAL A 168 -6.38 6.09 9.71
C VAL A 168 -7.29 6.42 8.53
N ASN A 169 -7.25 5.59 7.50
CA ASN A 169 -8.09 5.71 6.32
C ASN A 169 -8.49 4.33 5.79
N THR A 170 -9.49 4.31 4.92
CA THR A 170 -9.91 3.13 4.16
C THR A 170 -10.39 3.55 2.78
N VAL A 171 -10.25 2.66 1.79
CA VAL A 171 -10.72 2.87 0.42
C VAL A 171 -11.74 1.80 0.04
N TYR A 172 -12.86 2.23 -0.52
CA TYR A 172 -13.89 1.37 -1.06
C TYR A 172 -14.59 2.05 -2.25
N GLY A 173 -14.71 1.34 -3.38
CA GLY A 173 -15.46 1.83 -4.55
C GLY A 173 -15.00 3.18 -5.11
N GLY A 174 -13.70 3.48 -5.07
CA GLY A 174 -13.18 4.78 -5.52
C GLY A 174 -13.37 5.92 -4.52
N ILE A 175 -13.78 5.62 -3.29
CA ILE A 175 -13.95 6.59 -2.20
C ILE A 175 -12.93 6.29 -1.11
N VAL A 176 -12.17 7.30 -0.68
CA VAL A 176 -11.37 7.23 0.54
C VAL A 176 -12.16 7.83 1.71
N SER A 177 -12.24 7.10 2.80
CA SER A 177 -12.80 7.59 4.06
C SER A 177 -11.70 7.69 5.11
N VAL A 178 -11.63 8.81 5.80
CA VAL A 178 -10.53 9.16 6.70
C VAL A 178 -11.02 9.61 8.07
N LEU A 179 -10.23 9.33 9.10
CA LEU A 179 -10.36 9.95 10.40
C LEU A 179 -9.54 11.25 10.43
N SER A 180 -10.24 12.32 10.75
CA SER A 180 -9.74 13.66 10.95
C SER A 180 -10.44 14.23 12.18
N ASN A 181 -10.58 15.56 12.32
CA ASN A 181 -11.50 16.16 13.29
C ASN A 181 -12.94 15.66 13.12
N ASP A 182 -13.26 15.25 11.91
CA ASP A 182 -14.49 14.57 11.50
C ASP A 182 -14.14 13.26 10.76
N VAL A 183 -15.11 12.43 10.46
CA VAL A 183 -15.00 11.38 9.47
C VAL A 183 -15.36 11.99 8.11
N ILE A 184 -14.42 11.96 7.18
CA ILE A 184 -14.57 12.58 5.86
C ILE A 184 -14.45 11.49 4.78
N SER A 185 -15.40 11.50 3.84
CA SER A 185 -15.32 10.64 2.64
C SER A 185 -15.10 11.52 1.40
N ILE A 186 -14.08 11.17 0.62
CA ILE A 186 -13.62 11.92 -0.56
C ILE A 186 -13.70 10.99 -1.77
N ASP A 187 -14.27 11.46 -2.85
CA ASP A 187 -14.23 10.80 -4.14
C ASP A 187 -12.82 10.93 -4.76
N LEU A 188 -12.16 9.82 -5.05
CA LEU A 188 -10.78 9.80 -5.52
C LEU A 188 -10.64 10.30 -6.97
N GLN A 189 -11.71 10.28 -7.76
CA GLN A 189 -11.70 10.74 -9.13
C GLN A 189 -11.80 12.27 -9.21
N THR A 190 -12.69 12.85 -8.40
CA THR A 190 -12.97 14.28 -8.46
C THR A 190 -12.25 15.08 -7.39
N GLY A 191 -11.75 14.46 -6.33
CA GLY A 191 -11.17 15.09 -5.16
C GLY A 191 -12.19 15.77 -4.23
N ASN A 192 -13.48 15.66 -4.53
CA ASN A 192 -14.53 16.33 -3.76
C ASN A 192 -14.89 15.55 -2.50
N THR A 193 -15.11 16.26 -1.40
CA THR A 193 -15.74 15.71 -0.22
C THR A 193 -17.20 15.39 -0.52
N ILE A 194 -17.56 14.11 -0.46
CA ILE A 194 -18.93 13.63 -0.73
C ILE A 194 -19.76 13.46 0.53
N LYS A 195 -19.10 13.14 1.65
CA LYS A 195 -19.73 13.00 2.95
C LYS A 195 -18.82 13.49 4.07
N LYS A 196 -19.44 14.07 5.10
CA LYS A 196 -18.77 14.48 6.31
C LYS A 196 -19.64 14.09 7.51
N TYR A 197 -19.06 13.33 8.43
CA TYR A 197 -19.72 12.93 9.67
C TYR A 197 -19.03 13.61 10.85
N PHE A 198 -19.81 14.21 11.74
CA PHE A 198 -19.25 14.82 12.94
C PHE A 198 -18.69 13.75 13.87
N LYS A 199 -17.41 13.87 14.18
CA LYS A 199 -16.74 13.03 15.15
C LYS A 199 -17.13 13.49 16.56
N LYS A 200 -17.86 12.65 17.29
CA LYS A 200 -18.24 12.93 18.66
C LYS A 200 -17.25 12.38 19.69
N ASP A 201 -16.45 11.42 19.27
CA ASP A 201 -15.57 10.63 20.13
C ASP A 201 -14.24 10.35 19.44
N ASP A 202 -13.25 9.89 20.22
CA ASP A 202 -11.97 9.44 19.68
C ASP A 202 -12.08 8.01 19.19
N TYR A 203 -12.09 7.87 17.87
CA TYR A 203 -12.04 6.59 17.17
C TYR A 203 -10.60 6.33 16.74
N ASP A 204 -10.17 5.07 16.84
CA ASP A 204 -8.84 4.61 16.50
C ASP A 204 -8.79 3.76 15.21
N TYR A 205 -9.97 3.52 14.61
CA TYR A 205 -10.09 2.71 13.42
C TYR A 205 -11.28 3.11 12.55
N ILE A 206 -11.13 3.01 11.24
CA ILE A 206 -12.18 3.16 10.25
C ILE A 206 -12.09 2.05 9.20
N ASP A 207 -13.20 1.49 8.82
CA ASP A 207 -13.31 0.68 7.61
C ASP A 207 -14.56 1.05 6.81
N ASN A 208 -14.62 0.60 5.58
CA ASN A 208 -15.79 0.71 4.72
C ASN A 208 -16.14 -0.70 4.22
N VAL A 209 -17.26 -1.21 4.67
CA VAL A 209 -17.78 -2.52 4.30
C VAL A 209 -19.04 -2.32 3.49
N ASP A 210 -18.99 -2.66 2.21
CA ASP A 210 -20.11 -2.54 1.28
C ASP A 210 -20.80 -1.16 1.31
N GLY A 211 -19.98 -0.09 1.37
CA GLY A 211 -20.44 1.30 1.42
C GLY A 211 -20.80 1.80 2.82
N ASN A 212 -20.72 0.94 3.84
CA ASN A 212 -21.00 1.33 5.22
C ASN A 212 -19.70 1.68 5.96
N ILE A 213 -19.66 2.84 6.58
CA ILE A 213 -18.53 3.24 7.43
C ILE A 213 -18.65 2.54 8.79
N ILE A 214 -17.59 1.84 9.15
CA ILE A 214 -17.42 1.19 10.45
C ILE A 214 -16.33 1.92 11.22
N LEU A 215 -16.62 2.32 12.42
CA LEU A 215 -15.70 2.98 13.35
C LEU A 215 -15.42 2.07 14.55
N ARG A 216 -14.23 2.16 15.12
CA ARG A 216 -13.91 1.49 16.38
C ARG A 216 -13.56 2.52 17.45
N LYS A 217 -14.08 2.28 18.66
CA LYS A 217 -13.72 2.99 19.89
C LYS A 217 -13.61 1.98 21.02
N ASN A 218 -12.48 1.98 21.73
CA ASN A 218 -12.16 0.93 22.71
C ASN A 218 -12.25 -0.47 22.06
N ASN A 219 -13.11 -1.35 22.56
CA ASN A 219 -13.32 -2.69 22.00
C ASN A 219 -14.64 -2.82 21.22
N GLY A 220 -15.37 -1.72 21.02
CA GLY A 220 -16.66 -1.72 20.32
C GLY A 220 -16.53 -1.25 18.88
N PHE A 221 -17.34 -1.83 17.99
CA PHE A 221 -17.48 -1.38 16.62
C PHE A 221 -18.84 -0.73 16.42
N TYR A 222 -18.85 0.34 15.64
CA TYR A 222 -20.03 1.19 15.42
C TYR A 222 -20.19 1.42 13.92
N LYS A 223 -21.37 1.14 13.39
CA LYS A 223 -21.75 1.50 12.04
C LYS A 223 -22.27 2.93 12.01
N VAL A 224 -21.79 3.74 11.09
CA VAL A 224 -22.34 5.07 10.82
C VAL A 224 -23.59 4.91 9.96
N VAL A 225 -24.73 5.34 10.51
CA VAL A 225 -26.02 5.36 9.81
C VAL A 225 -26.43 6.79 9.48
N ASP A 226 -27.55 6.96 8.78
CA ASP A 226 -28.06 8.27 8.40
C ASP A 226 -28.18 9.24 9.58
N ASN A 227 -27.96 10.54 9.31
CA ASN A 227 -28.00 11.64 10.27
C ASN A 227 -26.97 11.56 11.40
N ASN A 228 -25.77 11.03 11.13
CA ASN A 228 -24.68 10.91 12.10
C ASN A 228 -25.02 10.09 13.35
N LYS A 229 -25.93 9.17 13.26
CA LYS A 229 -26.17 8.18 14.30
C LYS A 229 -25.16 7.05 14.18
N LEU A 230 -24.81 6.50 15.32
CA LEU A 230 -23.98 5.30 15.42
C LEU A 230 -24.85 4.17 15.97
N GLU A 231 -24.70 3.00 15.37
CA GLU A 231 -25.33 1.76 15.85
C GLU A 231 -24.23 0.76 16.18
N ASP A 232 -24.38 0.07 17.30
CA ASP A 232 -23.50 -1.04 17.66
C ASP A 232 -23.53 -2.09 16.54
N THR A 233 -22.38 -2.61 16.17
CA THR A 233 -22.28 -3.61 15.12
C THR A 233 -21.24 -4.68 15.46
N ILE A 234 -21.42 -5.86 14.92
CA ILE A 234 -20.41 -6.90 14.92
C ILE A 234 -19.59 -6.71 13.64
N TYR A 235 -18.28 -6.62 13.79
CA TYR A 235 -17.38 -6.47 12.67
C TYR A 235 -16.41 -7.65 12.63
N GLU A 236 -16.46 -8.38 11.51
CA GLU A 236 -15.45 -9.37 11.18
C GLU A 236 -14.47 -8.77 10.18
N TYR A 237 -13.22 -8.81 10.55
CA TYR A 237 -12.15 -8.36 9.67
C TYR A 237 -12.08 -9.24 8.42
N LYS A 238 -12.11 -8.61 7.25
CA LYS A 238 -11.80 -9.28 5.98
C LYS A 238 -10.40 -8.87 5.52
N GLU A 239 -9.56 -9.86 5.27
CA GLU A 239 -8.24 -9.64 4.71
C GLU A 239 -8.36 -8.97 3.33
N LYS A 240 -7.63 -7.87 3.11
CA LYS A 240 -7.57 -7.20 1.81
C LYS A 240 -6.31 -7.64 1.10
N VAL A 241 -6.45 -8.25 -0.05
CA VAL A 241 -5.32 -8.67 -0.88
C VAL A 241 -4.75 -7.47 -1.61
N ILE A 242 -3.44 -7.26 -1.46
CA ILE A 242 -2.67 -6.31 -2.27
C ILE A 242 -1.72 -7.10 -3.15
N SER A 243 -1.65 -6.72 -4.40
CA SER A 243 -0.71 -7.27 -5.37
C SER A 243 0.23 -6.18 -5.87
N PHE A 244 1.48 -6.53 -6.13
CA PHE A 244 2.38 -5.65 -6.88
C PHE A 244 1.88 -5.45 -8.32
N TYR A 245 1.24 -6.48 -8.88
CA TYR A 245 0.69 -6.48 -10.23
C TYR A 245 -0.76 -6.93 -10.19
N ASN A 246 -1.60 -6.34 -11.00
CA ASN A 246 -3.07 -6.40 -10.98
C ASN A 246 -3.74 -7.79 -10.98
N ASN A 247 -3.03 -8.89 -11.09
CA ASN A 247 -3.62 -10.23 -11.23
C ASN A 247 -3.01 -11.30 -10.35
N THR A 248 -2.17 -10.96 -9.40
CA THR A 248 -1.55 -12.00 -8.58
C THR A 248 -2.29 -12.08 -7.26
N SER A 249 -3.05 -13.12 -7.11
CA SER A 249 -3.74 -13.52 -5.86
C SER A 249 -2.80 -13.80 -4.68
N ASN A 250 -1.51 -13.49 -4.82
CA ASN A 250 -0.45 -13.93 -3.92
C ASN A 250 0.01 -12.87 -2.92
N TYR A 251 -0.68 -11.74 -2.79
CA TYR A 251 -0.25 -10.66 -1.91
C TYR A 251 -1.39 -10.19 -1.03
N SER A 252 -1.16 -10.13 0.26
CA SER A 252 -2.14 -9.67 1.22
C SER A 252 -1.61 -8.52 2.08
N ILE A 253 -2.52 -7.67 2.54
CA ILE A 253 -2.22 -6.77 3.66
C ILE A 253 -2.53 -7.53 4.93
N ALA A 254 -1.54 -7.69 5.82
CA ALA A 254 -1.80 -8.24 7.13
C ALA A 254 -2.77 -7.34 7.91
N PRO A 255 -3.67 -7.91 8.69
CA PRO A 255 -4.54 -7.16 9.59
C PRO A 255 -3.78 -6.18 10.48
N SER A 256 -2.58 -6.55 10.88
CA SER A 256 -1.67 -5.75 11.70
C SER A 256 -1.23 -4.43 11.05
N VAL A 257 -1.23 -4.34 9.73
CA VAL A 257 -0.92 -3.10 9.00
C VAL A 257 -1.90 -1.98 9.34
N ARG A 258 -3.11 -2.31 9.75
CA ARG A 258 -4.14 -1.33 10.07
C ARG A 258 -3.90 -0.60 11.38
N TYR A 259 -3.14 -1.18 12.29
CA TYR A 259 -2.95 -0.63 13.62
C TYR A 259 -1.72 0.25 13.76
N GLY A 260 -0.90 0.36 12.72
CA GLY A 260 0.18 1.35 12.62
C GLY A 260 1.26 1.31 13.69
N ARG A 261 1.28 0.28 14.57
CA ARG A 261 2.28 0.12 15.61
C ARG A 261 2.83 -1.29 15.63
N LEU A 262 4.13 -1.41 15.50
CA LEU A 262 4.85 -2.69 15.58
C LEU A 262 4.70 -3.36 16.94
N ASP A 263 4.49 -2.60 18.01
CA ASP A 263 4.45 -3.05 19.40
C ASP A 263 3.14 -3.79 19.75
N GLU A 264 2.06 -3.52 19.05
CA GLU A 264 0.74 -4.11 19.30
C GLU A 264 0.52 -5.43 18.56
N THR A 265 1.39 -5.76 17.60
CA THR A 265 1.14 -6.83 16.64
C THR A 265 1.53 -8.23 17.12
N THR A 266 2.45 -8.34 18.07
CA THR A 266 2.95 -9.63 18.56
C THR A 266 2.02 -10.31 19.56
N GLU A 267 1.25 -9.55 20.33
CA GLU A 267 0.35 -10.12 21.34
C GLU A 267 -1.10 -10.31 20.85
N SER A 268 -1.59 -9.43 19.96
CA SER A 268 -2.96 -9.53 19.45
C SER A 268 -3.16 -10.70 18.48
N LYS A 269 -2.11 -11.14 17.78
CA LYS A 269 -2.17 -12.32 16.88
C LYS A 269 -2.34 -13.65 17.62
N LYS A 270 -2.13 -13.70 18.93
CA LYS A 270 -2.37 -14.92 19.74
C LYS A 270 -3.82 -15.07 20.20
N LYS A 271 -4.71 -14.13 19.90
CA LYS A 271 -6.08 -14.10 20.43
C LYS A 271 -7.19 -14.01 19.36
N ILE A 272 -6.86 -14.12 18.07
CA ILE A 272 -7.89 -14.18 17.01
C ILE A 272 -7.73 -15.49 16.26
#